data_9b47c32b15ba23343c571e5213b937f3
#
_entry.id   9b47c32b15ba23343c571e5213b937f3
#
_cell.length_a   1.000
_cell.length_b   1.000
_cell.length_c   1.000
_cell.angle_alpha   90.00
_cell.angle_beta   90.00
_cell.angle_gamma   90.00
#
_symmetry.space_group_name_H-M   'P 1'
#
loop_
_entity.id
_entity.type
_entity.pdbx_description
1 polymer ?
#
loop_
_entity_poly.entity_id
_entity_poly.type
_entity_poly.pdbx_seq_one_letter_code
_entity_poly.pdbx_strand_id
1 'polypeptide(L)'
;MGGTKDGIEISRRLREMGFYTITTTKTDYGSKLAEKYSDTVISRESTDKTLKDIVKEYNISILIDATHPFAVSASKRAIEVSKECNIPYIRYERPQKIYKDTIYVKDFEEASKIALKISKKNILYLGGIKNLKTVVKIIGKERLIARVLPTSVPDALKLLPPKNVIGMEGVFSKELNKYLLLDYNCDVLITKDSGDVGGLDKKVLGAKEANAKVIIVERPKLDYPLLFHSIEDLLEYVKNLISNKEVIK
;
A
#
# COMPACT_ATOMS: atom_id res chain seq x y z
N MET A 1 -3.65 -12.45 3.54
CA MET A 1 -2.42 -11.64 3.35
C MET A 1 -2.73 -10.21 3.76
N GLY A 2 -2.01 -9.63 4.70
CA GLY A 2 -2.38 -8.37 5.32
C GLY A 2 -1.17 -7.58 5.81
N GLY A 3 -1.33 -6.83 6.89
CA GLY A 3 -0.40 -5.81 7.41
C GLY A 3 -0.92 -4.40 7.14
N THR A 4 -2.01 -4.28 6.38
CA THR A 4 -2.79 -3.06 6.23
C THR A 4 -3.91 -3.02 7.27
N LYS A 5 -4.44 -1.85 7.57
CA LYS A 5 -5.61 -1.73 8.46
C LYS A 5 -6.79 -2.55 7.97
N ASP A 6 -7.00 -2.63 6.64
CA ASP A 6 -8.09 -3.45 6.07
C ASP A 6 -7.87 -4.93 6.26
N GLY A 7 -6.62 -5.40 6.04
CA GLY A 7 -6.28 -6.80 6.25
C GLY A 7 -6.50 -7.22 7.70
N ILE A 8 -6.17 -6.34 8.65
CA ILE A 8 -6.42 -6.55 10.08
C ILE A 8 -7.93 -6.59 10.37
N GLU A 9 -8.70 -5.65 9.82
CA GLU A 9 -10.15 -5.59 10.03
C GLU A 9 -10.86 -6.82 9.42
N ILE A 10 -10.48 -7.24 8.22
CA ILE A 10 -11.00 -8.45 7.59
C ILE A 10 -10.69 -9.68 8.47
N SER A 11 -9.46 -9.80 8.95
CA SER A 11 -9.06 -10.91 9.82
C SER A 11 -9.85 -10.94 11.13
N ARG A 12 -10.00 -9.79 11.78
CA ARG A 12 -10.80 -9.64 13.01
C ARG A 12 -12.23 -10.13 12.79
N ARG A 13 -12.89 -9.66 11.75
CA ARG A 13 -14.30 -9.99 11.47
C ARG A 13 -14.49 -11.45 11.08
N LEU A 14 -13.57 -12.02 10.29
CA LEU A 14 -13.61 -13.46 9.97
C LEU A 14 -13.47 -14.31 11.23
N ARG A 15 -12.57 -13.93 12.15
CA ARG A 15 -12.42 -14.61 13.44
C ARG A 15 -13.67 -14.51 14.29
N GLU A 16 -14.32 -13.36 14.36
CA GLU A 16 -15.61 -13.16 15.05
C GLU A 16 -16.75 -14.01 14.45
N MET A 17 -16.66 -14.34 13.15
CA MET A 17 -17.55 -15.27 12.48
C MET A 17 -17.21 -16.76 12.71
N GLY A 18 -16.16 -17.05 13.50
CA GLY A 18 -15.76 -18.43 13.83
C GLY A 18 -14.74 -19.05 12.85
N PHE A 19 -14.20 -18.29 11.90
CA PHE A 19 -13.18 -18.79 10.98
C PHE A 19 -11.79 -18.71 11.60
N TYR A 20 -11.01 -19.79 11.46
CA TYR A 20 -9.59 -19.76 11.82
C TYR A 20 -8.79 -18.91 10.83
N THR A 21 -8.12 -17.88 11.32
CA THR A 21 -7.49 -16.88 10.48
C THR A 21 -5.97 -16.90 10.62
N ILE A 22 -5.27 -16.94 9.47
CA ILE A 22 -3.83 -16.81 9.39
C ILE A 22 -3.49 -15.54 8.63
N THR A 23 -2.82 -14.61 9.30
CA THR A 23 -2.38 -13.36 8.66
C THR A 23 -0.89 -13.41 8.36
N THR A 24 -0.56 -13.28 7.07
CA THR A 24 0.83 -13.07 6.66
C THR A 24 1.11 -11.59 6.48
N THR A 25 2.23 -11.11 7.01
CA THR A 25 2.69 -9.72 6.87
C THR A 25 4.07 -9.67 6.24
N LYS A 26 4.47 -8.50 5.75
CA LYS A 26 5.82 -8.33 5.20
C LYS A 26 6.84 -8.15 6.32
N THR A 27 6.49 -7.37 7.35
CA THR A 27 7.39 -6.93 8.42
C THR A 27 6.92 -7.41 9.77
N ASP A 28 7.85 -7.55 10.72
CA ASP A 28 7.56 -7.89 12.11
C ASP A 28 6.69 -6.82 12.79
N TYR A 29 6.84 -5.56 12.42
CA TYR A 29 5.94 -4.51 12.89
C TYR A 29 4.48 -4.75 12.46
N GLY A 30 4.27 -5.09 11.19
CA GLY A 30 2.94 -5.47 10.70
C GLY A 30 2.38 -6.70 11.41
N SER A 31 3.25 -7.65 11.79
CA SER A 31 2.87 -8.83 12.56
C SER A 31 2.34 -8.47 13.95
N LYS A 32 3.06 -7.64 14.71
CA LYS A 32 2.62 -7.17 16.04
C LYS A 32 1.25 -6.52 16.02
N LEU A 33 0.92 -5.79 14.95
CA LEU A 33 -0.41 -5.19 14.79
C LEU A 33 -1.50 -6.23 14.50
N ALA A 34 -1.17 -7.31 13.81
CA ALA A 34 -2.11 -8.36 13.42
C ALA A 34 -2.37 -9.39 14.54
N GLU A 35 -1.45 -9.56 15.50
CA GLU A 35 -1.50 -10.59 16.56
C GLU A 35 -2.80 -10.58 17.37
N LYS A 36 -3.35 -9.40 17.62
CA LYS A 36 -4.61 -9.26 18.39
C LYS A 36 -5.85 -9.74 17.64
N TYR A 37 -5.75 -9.83 16.31
CA TYR A 37 -6.90 -9.96 15.41
C TYR A 37 -6.85 -11.19 14.52
N SER A 38 -5.82 -12.03 14.66
CA SER A 38 -5.63 -13.26 13.91
C SER A 38 -5.28 -14.40 14.87
N ASP A 39 -5.66 -15.64 14.52
CA ASP A 39 -5.32 -16.80 15.33
C ASP A 39 -3.83 -17.17 15.18
N THR A 40 -3.29 -16.94 13.98
CA THR A 40 -1.85 -17.11 13.70
C THR A 40 -1.37 -15.94 12.84
N VAL A 41 -0.17 -15.45 13.16
CA VAL A 41 0.50 -14.40 12.37
C VAL A 41 1.88 -14.89 11.93
N ILE A 42 2.18 -14.69 10.65
CA ILE A 42 3.45 -15.12 10.05
C ILE A 42 4.11 -13.90 9.38
N SER A 43 5.25 -13.48 9.93
CA SER A 43 6.10 -12.47 9.31
C SER A 43 6.95 -13.08 8.20
N ARG A 44 6.98 -12.41 7.04
CA ARG A 44 7.84 -12.80 5.92
C ARG A 44 9.33 -12.51 6.16
N GLU A 45 9.63 -11.61 7.10
CA GLU A 45 11.02 -11.35 7.53
C GLU A 45 11.54 -12.40 8.50
N SER A 46 10.64 -13.09 9.20
CA SER A 46 10.98 -14.08 10.23
C SER A 46 10.79 -15.54 9.79
N THR A 47 10.55 -15.79 8.51
CA THR A 47 10.38 -17.15 7.98
C THR A 47 10.93 -17.33 6.57
N ASP A 48 11.56 -18.46 6.32
CA ASP A 48 11.98 -18.88 4.97
C ASP A 48 10.87 -19.57 4.17
N LYS A 49 9.71 -19.86 4.82
CA LYS A 49 8.57 -20.52 4.17
C LYS A 49 7.99 -19.65 3.05
N THR A 50 7.74 -20.25 1.92
CA THR A 50 7.02 -19.58 0.81
C THR A 50 5.53 -19.46 1.14
N LEU A 51 4.79 -18.62 0.40
CA LEU A 51 3.33 -18.54 0.56
C LEU A 51 2.66 -19.91 0.28
N LYS A 52 3.20 -20.68 -0.66
CA LYS A 52 2.72 -22.03 -1.00
C LYS A 52 2.91 -23.01 0.16
N ASP A 53 4.04 -22.94 0.86
CA ASP A 53 4.31 -23.78 2.02
C ASP A 53 3.33 -23.47 3.14
N ILE A 54 3.06 -22.19 3.39
CA ILE A 54 2.07 -21.76 4.38
C ILE A 54 0.67 -22.27 4.01
N VAL A 55 0.27 -22.14 2.74
CA VAL A 55 -1.04 -22.63 2.27
C VAL A 55 -1.20 -24.12 2.52
N LYS A 56 -0.17 -24.92 2.23
CA LYS A 56 -0.21 -26.37 2.43
C LYS A 56 -0.13 -26.77 3.90
N GLU A 57 0.78 -26.20 4.65
CA GLU A 57 1.02 -26.52 6.08
C GLU A 57 -0.22 -26.29 6.92
N TYR A 58 -0.91 -25.19 6.68
CA TYR A 58 -2.11 -24.82 7.45
C TYR A 58 -3.42 -25.23 6.77
N ASN A 59 -3.36 -25.98 5.68
CA ASN A 59 -4.52 -26.44 4.92
C ASN A 59 -5.51 -25.29 4.61
N ILE A 60 -4.98 -24.18 4.05
CA ILE A 60 -5.77 -22.98 3.79
C ILE A 60 -6.85 -23.25 2.75
N SER A 61 -8.08 -22.91 3.08
CA SER A 61 -9.27 -23.11 2.23
C SER A 61 -9.55 -21.92 1.29
N ILE A 62 -9.14 -20.71 1.69
CA ILE A 62 -9.35 -19.44 0.95
C ILE A 62 -8.17 -18.52 1.16
N LEU A 63 -7.69 -17.90 0.09
CA LEU A 63 -6.62 -16.90 0.14
C LEU A 63 -7.17 -15.50 -0.11
N ILE A 64 -7.19 -14.67 0.95
CA ILE A 64 -7.63 -13.28 0.86
C ILE A 64 -6.42 -12.36 0.79
N ASP A 65 -6.34 -11.58 -0.27
CA ASP A 65 -5.30 -10.57 -0.50
C ASP A 65 -5.83 -9.16 -0.20
N ALA A 66 -5.50 -8.65 0.98
CA ALA A 66 -5.75 -7.27 1.40
C ALA A 66 -4.42 -6.49 1.52
N THR A 67 -3.42 -6.82 0.72
CA THR A 67 -2.14 -6.09 0.68
C THR A 67 -2.31 -4.70 0.08
N HIS A 68 -1.30 -3.85 0.31
CA HIS A 68 -1.30 -2.50 -0.26
C HIS A 68 -1.43 -2.56 -1.80
N PRO A 69 -2.22 -1.69 -2.46
CA PRO A 69 -2.44 -1.73 -3.92
C PRO A 69 -1.16 -1.74 -4.77
N PHE A 70 -0.09 -1.15 -4.27
CA PHE A 70 1.23 -1.14 -4.92
C PHE A 70 2.09 -2.40 -4.62
N ALA A 71 1.57 -3.39 -3.93
CA ALA A 71 2.26 -4.65 -3.66
C ALA A 71 2.05 -5.68 -4.80
N VAL A 72 2.22 -5.25 -6.04
CA VAL A 72 1.95 -5.99 -7.28
C VAL A 72 2.55 -7.39 -7.29
N SER A 73 3.82 -7.52 -6.92
CA SER A 73 4.51 -8.81 -6.90
C SER A 73 3.92 -9.78 -5.87
N ALA A 74 3.46 -9.26 -4.72
CA ALA A 74 2.80 -10.08 -3.70
C ALA A 74 1.43 -10.58 -4.20
N SER A 75 0.64 -9.70 -4.82
CA SER A 75 -0.67 -10.08 -5.39
C SER A 75 -0.52 -11.08 -6.54
N LYS A 76 0.43 -10.87 -7.47
CA LYS A 76 0.69 -11.83 -8.55
C LYS A 76 1.07 -13.21 -7.99
N ARG A 77 1.99 -13.24 -7.02
CA ARG A 77 2.38 -14.50 -6.38
C ARG A 77 1.21 -15.18 -5.66
N ALA A 78 0.33 -14.40 -5.03
CA ALA A 78 -0.85 -14.94 -4.37
C ALA A 78 -1.84 -15.58 -5.37
N ILE A 79 -2.06 -14.94 -6.52
CA ILE A 79 -2.89 -15.49 -7.61
C ILE A 79 -2.28 -16.79 -8.15
N GLU A 80 -0.96 -16.84 -8.37
CA GLU A 80 -0.26 -18.04 -8.81
C GLU A 80 -0.43 -19.18 -7.80
N VAL A 81 -0.12 -18.93 -6.53
CA VAL A 81 -0.23 -19.94 -5.45
C VAL A 81 -1.66 -20.44 -5.28
N SER A 82 -2.66 -19.56 -5.39
CA SER A 82 -4.06 -19.98 -5.29
C SER A 82 -4.45 -20.96 -6.41
N LYS A 83 -3.98 -20.72 -7.64
CA LYS A 83 -4.16 -21.64 -8.78
C LYS A 83 -3.42 -22.96 -8.56
N GLU A 84 -2.14 -22.92 -8.15
CA GLU A 84 -1.32 -24.10 -7.90
C GLU A 84 -1.91 -24.98 -6.77
N CYS A 85 -2.54 -24.39 -5.78
CA CYS A 85 -3.12 -25.10 -4.63
C CYS A 85 -4.62 -25.37 -4.79
N ASN A 86 -5.23 -24.97 -5.92
CA ASN A 86 -6.66 -25.12 -6.22
C ASN A 86 -7.56 -24.55 -5.10
N ILE A 87 -7.23 -23.35 -4.61
CA ILE A 87 -8.01 -22.63 -3.60
C ILE A 87 -8.51 -21.30 -4.17
N PRO A 88 -9.69 -20.81 -3.73
CA PRO A 88 -10.19 -19.50 -4.12
C PRO A 88 -9.23 -18.37 -3.72
N TYR A 89 -9.01 -17.43 -4.65
CA TYR A 89 -8.33 -16.17 -4.41
C TYR A 89 -9.34 -15.03 -4.40
N ILE A 90 -9.28 -14.18 -3.37
CA ILE A 90 -10.13 -13.01 -3.22
C ILE A 90 -9.24 -11.78 -3.00
N ARG A 91 -9.40 -10.77 -3.84
CA ARG A 91 -8.79 -9.46 -3.63
C ARG A 91 -9.75 -8.53 -2.92
N TYR A 92 -9.24 -7.82 -1.93
CA TYR A 92 -9.91 -6.64 -1.37
C TYR A 92 -9.14 -5.38 -1.74
N GLU A 93 -9.81 -4.42 -2.35
CA GLU A 93 -9.32 -3.07 -2.57
C GLU A 93 -10.39 -2.05 -2.23
N ARG A 94 -10.05 -1.05 -1.44
CA ARG A 94 -10.95 0.07 -1.20
C ARG A 94 -11.34 0.78 -2.48
N PRO A 95 -12.56 1.35 -2.54
CA PRO A 95 -12.94 2.26 -3.63
C PRO A 95 -11.89 3.35 -3.84
N GLN A 96 -11.64 3.68 -5.09
CA GLN A 96 -10.75 4.78 -5.45
C GLN A 96 -11.50 6.09 -5.32
N LYS A 97 -10.88 7.07 -4.67
CA LYS A 97 -11.40 8.44 -4.57
C LYS A 97 -10.69 9.33 -5.58
N ILE A 98 -11.45 10.04 -6.37
CA ILE A 98 -10.92 11.01 -7.34
C ILE A 98 -10.88 12.39 -6.71
N TYR A 99 -9.74 13.04 -6.77
CA TYR A 99 -9.54 14.41 -6.26
C TYR A 99 -9.53 15.40 -7.43
N LYS A 100 -10.34 16.45 -7.31
CA LYS A 100 -10.35 17.55 -8.29
C LYS A 100 -9.03 18.31 -8.26
N ASP A 101 -8.65 18.92 -9.38
CA ASP A 101 -7.44 19.74 -9.55
C ASP A 101 -6.14 19.00 -9.22
N THR A 102 -6.09 17.69 -9.46
CA THR A 102 -4.91 16.85 -9.35
C THR A 102 -4.61 16.17 -10.67
N ILE A 103 -3.34 15.85 -10.91
CA ILE A 103 -2.87 15.19 -12.12
C ILE A 103 -2.70 13.70 -11.80
N TYR A 104 -3.42 12.83 -12.51
CA TYR A 104 -3.26 11.38 -12.41
C TYR A 104 -2.33 10.86 -13.48
N VAL A 105 -1.44 9.96 -13.12
CA VAL A 105 -0.42 9.38 -13.99
C VAL A 105 -0.25 7.89 -13.72
N LYS A 106 0.22 7.14 -14.71
CA LYS A 106 0.36 5.68 -14.61
C LYS A 106 1.55 5.23 -13.74
N ASP A 107 2.63 6.01 -13.71
CA ASP A 107 3.86 5.63 -13.03
C ASP A 107 4.68 6.84 -12.54
N PHE A 108 5.75 6.57 -11.77
CA PHE A 108 6.63 7.59 -11.22
C PHE A 108 7.54 8.23 -12.27
N GLU A 109 7.77 7.59 -13.41
CA GLU A 109 8.53 8.17 -14.50
C GLU A 109 7.75 9.30 -15.15
N GLU A 110 6.49 9.06 -15.49
CA GLU A 110 5.56 10.06 -16.02
C GLU A 110 5.35 11.19 -14.99
N ALA A 111 5.13 10.85 -13.71
CA ALA A 111 5.01 11.82 -12.62
C ALA A 111 6.21 12.76 -12.57
N SER A 112 7.42 12.23 -12.67
CA SER A 112 8.65 13.00 -12.61
C SER A 112 8.81 13.94 -13.80
N LYS A 113 8.50 13.47 -15.00
CA LYS A 113 8.55 14.28 -16.24
C LYS A 113 7.57 15.44 -16.20
N ILE A 114 6.34 15.21 -15.71
CA ILE A 114 5.34 16.25 -15.53
C ILE A 114 5.76 17.24 -14.44
N ALA A 115 6.23 16.72 -13.29
CA ALA A 115 6.69 17.57 -12.19
C ALA A 115 7.78 18.55 -12.63
N LEU A 116 8.76 18.11 -13.43
CA LEU A 116 9.79 18.98 -13.99
C LEU A 116 9.24 20.10 -14.86
N LYS A 117 8.19 19.82 -15.65
CA LYS A 117 7.59 20.81 -16.55
C LYS A 117 6.82 21.90 -15.80
N ILE A 118 6.16 21.54 -14.69
CA ILE A 118 5.26 22.45 -13.99
C ILE A 118 5.87 23.10 -12.74
N SER A 119 6.91 22.49 -12.17
CA SER A 119 7.56 22.99 -10.95
C SER A 119 8.62 24.05 -11.25
N LYS A 120 8.57 25.17 -10.52
CA LYS A 120 9.57 26.22 -10.52
C LYS A 120 10.47 26.20 -9.27
N LYS A 121 10.11 25.38 -8.28
CA LYS A 121 10.75 25.27 -6.96
C LYS A 121 11.21 23.83 -6.71
N ASN A 122 11.24 23.40 -5.45
CA ASN A 122 11.49 22.02 -5.08
C ASN A 122 10.23 21.16 -5.28
N ILE A 123 10.43 19.86 -5.33
CA ILE A 123 9.39 18.84 -5.52
C ILE A 123 9.41 17.92 -4.31
N LEU A 124 8.28 17.81 -3.59
CA LEU A 124 8.12 16.87 -2.49
C LEU A 124 7.66 15.51 -3.02
N TYR A 125 8.44 14.48 -2.72
CA TYR A 125 8.18 13.11 -3.13
C TYR A 125 7.75 12.24 -1.93
N LEU A 126 6.55 11.68 -1.98
CA LEU A 126 5.95 10.80 -0.97
C LEU A 126 5.66 9.39 -1.50
N GLY A 127 6.44 8.91 -2.47
CA GLY A 127 6.25 7.60 -3.12
C GLY A 127 6.97 6.43 -2.43
N GLY A 128 7.86 6.72 -1.47
CA GLY A 128 8.67 5.72 -0.77
C GLY A 128 9.95 5.31 -1.52
N ILE A 129 10.79 4.49 -0.91
CA ILE A 129 12.15 4.20 -1.40
C ILE A 129 12.20 3.46 -2.74
N LYS A 130 11.23 2.57 -3.02
CA LYS A 130 11.27 1.64 -4.15
C LYS A 130 11.47 2.31 -5.51
N ASN A 131 10.84 3.47 -5.73
CA ASN A 131 10.91 4.21 -6.99
C ASN A 131 11.80 5.47 -6.91
N LEU A 132 12.42 5.72 -5.76
CA LEU A 132 13.21 6.95 -5.53
C LEU A 132 14.35 7.09 -6.52
N LYS A 133 15.05 5.99 -6.86
CA LYS A 133 16.14 6.00 -7.83
C LYS A 133 15.70 6.49 -9.21
N THR A 134 14.53 6.06 -9.69
CA THR A 134 13.96 6.51 -10.96
C THR A 134 13.64 8.01 -10.91
N VAL A 135 13.01 8.45 -9.82
CA VAL A 135 12.60 9.85 -9.63
C VAL A 135 13.82 10.78 -9.55
N VAL A 136 14.86 10.38 -8.80
CA VAL A 136 16.13 11.13 -8.71
C VAL A 136 16.82 11.25 -10.07
N LYS A 137 16.81 10.15 -10.87
CA LYS A 137 17.43 10.17 -12.21
C LYS A 137 16.79 11.20 -13.14
N ILE A 138 15.48 11.47 -12.98
CA ILE A 138 14.73 12.39 -13.85
C ILE A 138 14.73 13.80 -13.29
N ILE A 139 14.39 13.99 -12.02
CA ILE A 139 14.24 15.31 -11.38
C ILE A 139 15.60 15.91 -10.99
N GLY A 140 16.58 15.06 -10.67
CA GLY A 140 17.83 15.47 -10.07
C GLY A 140 17.75 15.56 -8.55
N LYS A 141 18.91 15.43 -7.90
CA LYS A 141 19.03 15.36 -6.44
C LYS A 141 18.88 16.71 -5.72
N GLU A 142 19.08 17.82 -6.44
CA GLU A 142 19.10 19.15 -5.82
C GLU A 142 17.70 19.68 -5.47
N ARG A 143 16.73 19.37 -6.32
CA ARG A 143 15.35 19.87 -6.21
C ARG A 143 14.35 18.86 -5.64
N LEU A 144 14.77 17.62 -5.39
CA LEU A 144 13.92 16.57 -4.89
C LEU A 144 14.03 16.44 -3.39
N ILE A 145 12.92 16.62 -2.67
CA ILE A 145 12.79 16.34 -1.23
C ILE A 145 12.01 15.04 -1.08
N ALA A 146 12.60 14.02 -0.46
CA ALA A 146 11.97 12.72 -0.33
C ALA A 146 11.63 12.39 1.12
N ARG A 147 10.35 12.06 1.39
CA ARG A 147 9.95 11.46 2.65
C ARG A 147 9.85 9.94 2.48
N VAL A 148 10.61 9.23 3.30
CA VAL A 148 10.70 7.76 3.32
C VAL A 148 10.48 7.24 4.73
N LEU A 149 10.27 5.93 4.87
CA LEU A 149 10.25 5.29 6.20
C LEU A 149 11.61 5.42 6.87
N PRO A 150 11.71 5.53 8.21
CA PRO A 150 12.98 5.61 8.93
C PRO A 150 13.95 4.49 8.55
N THR A 151 13.48 3.27 8.39
CA THR A 151 14.26 2.10 7.96
C THR A 151 14.83 2.22 6.55
N SER A 152 14.27 3.10 5.71
CA SER A 152 14.71 3.34 4.33
C SER A 152 15.63 4.56 4.20
N VAL A 153 15.88 5.30 5.27
CA VAL A 153 16.76 6.49 5.26
C VAL A 153 18.18 6.15 4.78
N PRO A 154 18.83 5.05 5.22
CA PRO A 154 20.17 4.72 4.73
C PRO A 154 20.24 4.54 3.21
N ASP A 155 19.21 3.96 2.59
CA ASP A 155 19.14 3.79 1.15
C ASP A 155 18.81 5.10 0.42
N ALA A 156 17.99 5.96 1.01
CA ALA A 156 17.68 7.28 0.45
C ALA A 156 18.94 8.19 0.45
N LEU A 157 19.77 8.13 1.48
CA LEU A 157 21.04 8.88 1.59
C LEU A 157 22.09 8.49 0.55
N LYS A 158 21.98 7.28 -0.03
CA LYS A 158 22.82 6.90 -1.19
C LYS A 158 22.42 7.63 -2.48
N LEU A 159 21.22 8.21 -2.51
CA LEU A 159 20.63 8.83 -3.71
C LEU A 159 20.49 10.35 -3.58
N LEU A 160 20.28 10.86 -2.38
CA LEU A 160 19.97 12.25 -2.09
C LEU A 160 20.87 12.81 -0.99
N PRO A 161 21.16 14.12 -1.02
CA PRO A 161 21.85 14.77 0.09
C PRO A 161 21.00 14.72 1.38
N PRO A 162 21.63 14.67 2.57
CA PRO A 162 20.92 14.54 3.85
C PRO A 162 19.80 15.55 4.06
N LYS A 163 20.03 16.82 3.67
CA LYS A 163 19.04 17.90 3.77
C LYS A 163 17.75 17.66 2.97
N ASN A 164 17.77 16.73 2.01
CA ASN A 164 16.65 16.40 1.13
C ASN A 164 15.97 15.08 1.51
N VAL A 165 16.37 14.45 2.62
CA VAL A 165 15.78 13.18 3.10
C VAL A 165 15.04 13.40 4.40
N ILE A 166 13.76 13.02 4.44
CA ILE A 166 12.91 13.10 5.62
C ILE A 166 12.54 11.66 6.02
N GLY A 167 13.01 11.21 7.17
CA GLY A 167 12.68 9.89 7.74
C GLY A 167 11.47 10.00 8.65
N MET A 168 10.28 9.59 8.18
CA MET A 168 9.05 9.64 8.99
C MET A 168 8.14 8.46 8.68
N GLU A 169 7.52 7.90 9.74
CA GLU A 169 6.52 6.82 9.65
C GLU A 169 5.17 7.29 10.20
N GLY A 170 4.11 7.01 9.47
CA GLY A 170 2.74 7.29 9.89
C GLY A 170 1.88 7.96 8.83
N VAL A 171 0.62 8.18 9.22
CA VAL A 171 -0.36 8.99 8.49
C VAL A 171 -0.44 10.35 9.19
N PHE A 172 0.06 11.35 8.51
CA PHE A 172 0.19 12.68 9.08
C PHE A 172 -1.00 13.57 8.76
N SER A 173 -1.18 14.61 9.58
CA SER A 173 -2.23 15.59 9.41
C SER A 173 -2.07 16.41 8.12
N LYS A 174 -3.13 17.10 7.74
CA LYS A 174 -3.13 18.05 6.62
C LYS A 174 -2.13 19.18 6.86
N GLU A 175 -2.08 19.68 8.08
CA GLU A 175 -1.18 20.76 8.51
C GLU A 175 0.28 20.37 8.34
N LEU A 176 0.68 19.20 8.82
CA LEU A 176 2.07 18.73 8.64
C LEU A 176 2.44 18.59 7.15
N ASN A 177 1.54 18.03 6.33
CA ASN A 177 1.80 17.92 4.90
C ASN A 177 1.92 19.30 4.22
N LYS A 178 1.12 20.28 4.65
CA LYS A 178 1.21 21.67 4.22
C LYS A 178 2.55 22.31 4.60
N TYR A 179 2.95 22.23 5.88
CA TYR A 179 4.18 22.85 6.34
C TYR A 179 5.44 22.22 5.75
N LEU A 180 5.45 20.91 5.50
CA LEU A 180 6.54 20.28 4.76
C LEU A 180 6.72 20.89 3.36
N LEU A 181 5.63 21.20 2.66
CA LEU A 181 5.72 21.86 1.34
C LEU A 181 6.23 23.30 1.45
N LEU A 182 5.78 24.05 2.45
CA LEU A 182 6.18 25.43 2.66
C LEU A 182 7.65 25.54 3.11
N ASP A 183 8.05 24.80 4.14
CA ASP A 183 9.38 24.87 4.75
C ASP A 183 10.49 24.36 3.81
N TYR A 184 10.18 23.34 2.98
CA TYR A 184 11.09 22.87 1.95
C TYR A 184 10.95 23.61 0.61
N ASN A 185 10.17 24.72 0.57
CA ASN A 185 9.91 25.52 -0.62
C ASN A 185 9.50 24.67 -1.84
N CYS A 186 8.52 23.78 -1.66
CA CYS A 186 8.01 22.90 -2.70
C CYS A 186 6.71 23.44 -3.32
N ASP A 187 6.60 23.42 -4.64
CA ASP A 187 5.39 23.81 -5.38
C ASP A 187 4.71 22.64 -6.10
N VAL A 188 5.30 21.45 -6.01
CA VAL A 188 4.73 20.20 -6.53
C VAL A 188 4.87 19.09 -5.50
N LEU A 189 3.79 18.32 -5.33
CA LEU A 189 3.75 17.07 -4.57
C LEU A 189 3.60 15.89 -5.52
N ILE A 190 4.49 14.91 -5.46
CA ILE A 190 4.33 13.59 -6.08
C ILE A 190 3.97 12.58 -5.00
N THR A 191 2.84 11.92 -5.14
CA THR A 191 2.41 10.85 -4.25
C THR A 191 1.81 9.69 -5.03
N LYS A 192 1.49 8.60 -4.35
CA LYS A 192 0.78 7.45 -4.93
C LYS A 192 -0.63 7.33 -4.34
N ASP A 193 -1.55 6.75 -5.09
CA ASP A 193 -2.90 6.44 -4.60
C ASP A 193 -2.82 5.34 -3.53
N SER A 194 -2.59 5.75 -2.30
CA SER A 194 -2.57 4.87 -1.12
C SER A 194 -3.94 4.78 -0.43
N GLY A 195 -4.95 5.47 -0.96
CA GLY A 195 -6.26 5.62 -0.34
C GLY A 195 -6.24 6.47 0.94
N ASP A 196 -7.40 6.63 1.55
CA ASP A 196 -7.58 7.46 2.76
C ASP A 196 -6.78 6.94 3.96
N VAL A 197 -6.66 5.61 4.10
CA VAL A 197 -5.83 4.99 5.16
C VAL A 197 -4.33 5.26 4.98
N GLY A 198 -3.87 5.45 3.74
CA GLY A 198 -2.53 5.93 3.45
C GLY A 198 -2.40 7.46 3.58
N GLY A 199 -3.46 8.16 4.01
CA GLY A 199 -3.51 9.60 4.21
C GLY A 199 -3.46 10.40 2.92
N LEU A 200 -3.98 9.87 1.81
CA LEU A 200 -3.96 10.57 0.53
C LEU A 200 -4.77 11.85 0.58
N ASP A 201 -5.96 11.84 1.19
CA ASP A 201 -6.80 13.01 1.42
C ASP A 201 -6.05 14.14 2.14
N LYS A 202 -5.36 13.82 3.23
CA LYS A 202 -4.58 14.79 4.02
C LYS A 202 -3.39 15.35 3.24
N LYS A 203 -2.75 14.55 2.40
CA LYS A 203 -1.68 15.00 1.51
C LYS A 203 -2.19 15.97 0.45
N VAL A 204 -3.31 15.62 -0.21
CA VAL A 204 -3.94 16.46 -1.24
C VAL A 204 -4.44 17.77 -0.65
N LEU A 205 -5.15 17.73 0.48
CA LEU A 205 -5.64 18.93 1.15
C LEU A 205 -4.50 19.83 1.62
N GLY A 206 -3.46 19.26 2.24
CA GLY A 206 -2.28 20.02 2.67
C GLY A 206 -1.54 20.68 1.49
N ALA A 207 -1.43 19.98 0.37
CA ALA A 207 -0.82 20.53 -0.84
C ALA A 207 -1.66 21.67 -1.44
N LYS A 208 -2.98 21.53 -1.48
CA LYS A 208 -3.88 22.60 -1.95
C LYS A 208 -3.75 23.86 -1.07
N GLU A 209 -3.71 23.72 0.24
CA GLU A 209 -3.50 24.84 1.15
C GLU A 209 -2.12 25.48 1.06
N ALA A 210 -1.12 24.73 0.59
CA ALA A 210 0.21 25.24 0.28
C ALA A 210 0.32 25.82 -1.14
N ASN A 211 -0.77 25.88 -1.92
CA ASN A 211 -0.80 26.22 -3.33
C ASN A 211 0.15 25.37 -4.19
N ALA A 212 0.40 24.13 -3.80
CA ALA A 212 1.22 23.18 -4.54
C ALA A 212 0.35 22.33 -5.48
N LYS A 213 0.87 22.04 -6.67
CA LYS A 213 0.26 21.08 -7.61
C LYS A 213 0.44 19.66 -7.12
N VAL A 214 -0.56 18.80 -7.31
CA VAL A 214 -0.51 17.40 -6.88
C VAL A 214 -0.49 16.46 -8.07
N ILE A 215 0.48 15.56 -8.09
CA ILE A 215 0.59 14.47 -9.05
C ILE A 215 0.41 13.17 -8.29
N ILE A 216 -0.58 12.39 -8.68
CA ILE A 216 -0.95 11.12 -8.06
C ILE A 216 -0.64 9.98 -9.03
N VAL A 217 0.26 9.09 -8.63
CA VAL A 217 0.49 7.83 -9.34
C VAL A 217 -0.66 6.89 -9.04
N GLU A 218 -1.37 6.47 -10.08
CA GLU A 218 -2.52 5.57 -9.99
C GLU A 218 -2.13 4.18 -9.47
N ARG A 219 -3.12 3.48 -8.93
CA ARG A 219 -2.95 2.07 -8.54
C ARG A 219 -2.63 1.23 -9.77
N PRO A 220 -1.62 0.34 -9.69
CA PRO A 220 -1.38 -0.61 -10.77
C PRO A 220 -2.62 -1.48 -11.02
N LYS A 221 -3.05 -1.56 -12.26
CA LYS A 221 -4.16 -2.44 -12.63
C LYS A 221 -3.66 -3.88 -12.77
N LEU A 222 -4.33 -4.79 -12.09
CA LEU A 222 -4.13 -6.23 -12.20
C LEU A 222 -5.47 -6.90 -12.49
N ASP A 223 -5.45 -7.96 -13.27
CA ASP A 223 -6.63 -8.80 -13.48
C ASP A 223 -6.80 -9.74 -12.29
N TYR A 224 -7.62 -9.33 -11.35
CA TYR A 224 -7.94 -10.13 -10.18
C TYR A 224 -9.07 -11.13 -10.50
N PRO A 225 -8.91 -12.42 -10.16
CA PRO A 225 -9.99 -13.42 -10.35
C PRO A 225 -11.30 -13.03 -9.67
N LEU A 226 -11.20 -12.43 -8.48
CA LEU A 226 -12.35 -11.93 -7.73
C LEU A 226 -11.92 -10.71 -6.92
N LEU A 227 -12.66 -9.61 -7.05
CA LEU A 227 -12.36 -8.32 -6.42
C LEU A 227 -13.57 -7.79 -5.67
N PHE A 228 -13.36 -7.41 -4.40
CA PHE A 228 -14.34 -6.71 -3.58
C PHE A 228 -13.84 -5.34 -3.18
N HIS A 229 -14.77 -4.39 -3.11
CA HIS A 229 -14.54 -3.02 -2.65
C HIS A 229 -15.21 -2.74 -1.29
N SER A 230 -16.06 -3.65 -0.81
CA SER A 230 -16.72 -3.64 0.49
C SER A 230 -16.23 -4.83 1.31
N ILE A 231 -15.94 -4.61 2.59
CA ILE A 231 -15.59 -5.69 3.51
C ILE A 231 -16.83 -6.54 3.78
N GLU A 232 -17.99 -5.93 3.89
CA GLU A 232 -19.26 -6.59 4.11
C GLU A 232 -19.55 -7.63 3.01
N ASP A 233 -19.45 -7.21 1.74
CA ASP A 233 -19.72 -8.10 0.59
C ASP A 233 -18.69 -9.24 0.52
N LEU A 234 -17.42 -8.95 0.85
CA LEU A 234 -16.39 -9.97 0.93
C LEU A 234 -16.72 -11.02 1.99
N LEU A 235 -17.10 -10.59 3.18
CA LEU A 235 -17.42 -11.48 4.30
C LEU A 235 -18.66 -12.33 4.01
N GLU A 236 -19.69 -11.75 3.43
CA GLU A 236 -20.89 -12.47 3.00
C GLU A 236 -20.53 -13.52 1.95
N TYR A 237 -19.72 -13.17 0.95
CA TYR A 237 -19.24 -14.12 -0.05
C TYR A 237 -18.46 -15.29 0.60
N VAL A 238 -17.54 -15.01 1.51
CA VAL A 238 -16.77 -16.05 2.22
C VAL A 238 -17.68 -16.98 3.00
N LYS A 239 -18.67 -16.44 3.72
CA LYS A 239 -19.67 -17.23 4.46
C LYS A 239 -20.41 -18.18 3.53
N ASN A 240 -20.95 -17.68 2.43
CA ASN A 240 -21.72 -18.47 1.47
C ASN A 240 -20.86 -19.55 0.79
N LEU A 241 -19.60 -19.23 0.47
CA LEU A 241 -18.67 -20.18 -0.16
C LEU A 241 -18.37 -21.39 0.74
N ILE A 242 -18.27 -21.18 2.05
CA ILE A 242 -17.97 -22.26 3.01
C ILE A 242 -19.22 -23.05 3.33
N SER A 243 -20.38 -22.40 3.55
CA SER A 243 -21.65 -23.08 3.80
C SER A 243 -22.00 -24.03 2.64
N ASN A 244 -21.76 -23.63 1.39
CA ASN A 244 -21.98 -24.48 0.23
C ASN A 244 -21.01 -25.68 0.13
N LYS A 245 -19.80 -25.59 0.70
CA LYS A 245 -18.84 -26.70 0.76
C LYS A 245 -19.20 -27.75 1.84
N GLU A 246 -19.87 -27.33 2.90
CA GLU A 246 -20.36 -28.26 3.96
C GLU A 246 -21.57 -29.09 3.54
N VAL A 247 -22.37 -28.58 2.59
CA VAL A 247 -23.55 -29.28 2.06
C VAL A 247 -23.17 -30.38 1.03
N ILE A 248 -21.94 -30.39 0.52
CA ILE A 248 -21.46 -31.33 -0.51
C ILE A 248 -20.60 -32.47 0.09
N LYS A 249 -20.45 -32.52 1.40
CA LYS A 249 -19.82 -33.64 2.14
C LYS A 249 -20.91 -34.53 2.77
#